data_a5403c49a6a1e3b8d5569ec67085e5a0
#
_entry.id   a5403c49a6a1e3b8d5569ec67085e5a0
#
_cell.length_a   1.000
_cell.length_b   1.000
_cell.length_c   1.000
_cell.angle_alpha   90.00
_cell.angle_beta   90.00
_cell.angle_gamma   90.00
#
_symmetry.space_group_name_H-M   'P 1'
#
loop_
_entity.id
_entity.type
_entity.pdbx_description
1 polymer ?
#
loop_
_entity_poly.entity_id
_entity_poly.type
_entity_poly.pdbx_seq_one_letter_code
_entity_poly.pdbx_strand_id
1 'polypeptide(L)'
;MKTKYLVMIGLLVTLTVVLSGCATGLAASSWPGITADADNAYIAGGPYVYAVNLQTGAEVWRFPAKAATATPFYATPKLTPDGQLIVGSFDHKLYSLNPQSGAENWRFEQAKDRWIGGVLITNDAIYAANADYNLYALTFTGTIKWVSPFQADQAIWGSPVSDGTNVYFGTLGRHVYAVNAQTGKLTWVQTVDGGILGTPVLGTNNTLYFGTYGGVLVALNIRNGEIIQKESTSSWIWSGPAQDGINVYVGDAKGMFYAFPITATGQPWTQQLTGTIVGSPLVSGSTIVVGTESGNVYFMDNTGQNARPVSVSGKIHASPVAAGTLVLVALTGGDNLLVALDQSGAIKWSFTPVK
;
A
#
# COMPACT_ATOMS: atom_id res chain seq x y z
N MET A 1 -10.41 34.50 54.03
CA MET A 1 -9.35 33.55 53.69
C MET A 1 -9.86 32.15 53.30
N LYS A 2 -10.94 31.65 53.90
CA LYS A 2 -11.51 30.29 53.59
C LYS A 2 -12.15 30.16 52.21
N THR A 3 -12.73 31.22 51.63
CA THR A 3 -13.41 31.19 50.34
C THR A 3 -12.45 31.10 49.13
N LYS A 4 -11.22 31.63 49.25
CA LYS A 4 -10.21 31.58 48.21
C LYS A 4 -9.62 30.16 47.99
N TYR A 5 -9.55 29.37 49.09
CA TYR A 5 -9.06 27.98 49.01
C TYR A 5 -10.06 27.03 48.38
N LEU A 6 -11.36 27.26 48.55
CA LEU A 6 -12.40 26.44 47.92
C LEU A 6 -12.48 26.63 46.41
N VAL A 7 -12.24 27.86 45.91
CA VAL A 7 -12.19 28.13 44.46
C VAL A 7 -10.92 27.54 43.83
N MET A 8 -9.79 27.55 44.56
CA MET A 8 -8.54 26.98 44.06
C MET A 8 -8.55 25.45 44.02
N ILE A 9 -9.23 24.81 45.01
CA ILE A 9 -9.42 23.34 45.01
C ILE A 9 -10.43 22.92 43.92
N GLY A 10 -11.50 23.71 43.67
CA GLY A 10 -12.41 23.47 42.58
C GLY A 10 -11.76 23.59 41.19
N LEU A 11 -10.83 24.54 41.01
CA LEU A 11 -10.08 24.69 39.76
C LEU A 11 -9.06 23.58 39.55
N LEU A 12 -8.42 23.07 40.61
CA LEU A 12 -7.48 21.96 40.52
C LEU A 12 -8.20 20.63 40.20
N VAL A 13 -9.39 20.40 40.72
CA VAL A 13 -10.18 19.19 40.44
C VAL A 13 -10.78 19.23 39.03
N THR A 14 -11.19 20.40 38.53
CA THR A 14 -11.62 20.52 37.13
C THR A 14 -10.50 20.42 36.13
N LEU A 15 -9.26 20.83 36.49
CA LEU A 15 -8.10 20.69 35.60
C LEU A 15 -7.60 19.24 35.52
N THR A 16 -7.77 18.43 36.57
CA THR A 16 -7.39 17.00 36.56
C THR A 16 -8.39 16.12 35.80
N VAL A 17 -9.67 16.53 35.66
CA VAL A 17 -10.67 15.79 34.87
C VAL A 17 -10.54 16.05 33.38
N VAL A 18 -9.96 17.19 32.97
CA VAL A 18 -9.72 17.50 31.55
C VAL A 18 -8.42 16.85 31.02
N LEU A 19 -7.51 16.42 31.88
CA LEU A 19 -6.24 15.76 31.49
C LEU A 19 -6.30 14.22 31.46
N SER A 20 -7.42 13.61 31.87
CA SER A 20 -7.61 12.15 31.80
C SER A 20 -8.38 11.67 30.57
N GLY A 21 -8.65 12.54 29.61
CA GLY A 21 -9.40 12.23 28.40
C GLY A 21 -8.58 12.42 27.14
N CYS A 22 -7.46 11.72 26.94
CA CYS A 22 -6.86 11.45 25.62
C CYS A 22 -5.63 10.56 25.76
N ALA A 23 -5.86 9.35 26.25
CA ALA A 23 -4.94 8.23 25.98
C ALA A 23 -5.74 7.13 25.24
N THR A 24 -6.58 7.53 24.28
CA THR A 24 -6.87 6.64 23.16
C THR A 24 -5.62 6.72 22.30
N GLY A 25 -4.76 5.72 22.43
CA GLY A 25 -3.65 5.54 21.51
C GLY A 25 -4.21 5.74 20.10
N LEU A 26 -3.57 6.61 19.32
CA LEU A 26 -3.84 6.74 17.90
C LEU A 26 -3.79 5.31 17.36
N ALA A 27 -4.95 4.72 17.10
CA ALA A 27 -5.02 3.46 16.39
C ALA A 27 -4.20 3.68 15.13
N ALA A 28 -3.14 2.89 14.97
CA ALA A 28 -2.27 3.01 13.81
C ALA A 28 -3.17 2.91 12.58
N SER A 29 -3.40 4.03 11.91
CA SER A 29 -4.20 4.11 10.70
C SER A 29 -3.37 3.52 9.56
N SER A 30 -3.43 2.22 9.41
CA SER A 30 -2.85 1.51 8.29
C SER A 30 -3.85 0.49 7.78
N TRP A 31 -3.70 0.08 6.54
CA TRP A 31 -4.72 -0.65 5.82
C TRP A 31 -4.23 -2.03 5.43
N PRO A 32 -5.12 -3.04 5.43
CA PRO A 32 -4.74 -4.40 5.10
C PRO A 32 -4.09 -4.51 3.72
N GLY A 33 -2.94 -5.19 3.64
CA GLY A 33 -2.29 -5.53 2.38
C GLY A 33 -2.68 -6.92 1.90
N ILE A 34 -2.83 -7.12 0.58
CA ILE A 34 -3.25 -8.40 -0.02
C ILE A 34 -2.27 -8.84 -1.10
N THR A 35 -2.02 -10.14 -1.19
CA THR A 35 -1.49 -10.83 -2.38
C THR A 35 -2.17 -12.19 -2.52
N ALA A 36 -2.01 -12.85 -3.66
CA ALA A 36 -2.54 -14.19 -3.87
C ALA A 36 -1.60 -15.04 -4.71
N ASP A 37 -1.67 -16.36 -4.55
CA ASP A 37 -1.18 -17.35 -5.49
C ASP A 37 -2.35 -18.04 -6.22
N ALA A 38 -2.16 -19.25 -6.72
CA ALA A 38 -3.21 -19.99 -7.42
C ALA A 38 -4.32 -20.51 -6.49
N ASP A 39 -4.01 -20.77 -5.21
CA ASP A 39 -4.88 -21.46 -4.27
C ASP A 39 -5.37 -20.56 -3.13
N ASN A 40 -4.56 -19.60 -2.69
CA ASN A 40 -4.79 -18.82 -1.50
C ASN A 40 -4.61 -17.32 -1.71
N ALA A 41 -5.42 -16.54 -1.01
CA ALA A 41 -5.16 -15.12 -0.74
C ALA A 41 -4.40 -14.98 0.58
N TYR A 42 -3.40 -14.10 0.60
CA TYR A 42 -2.65 -13.75 1.81
C TYR A 42 -2.96 -12.30 2.18
N ILE A 43 -3.50 -12.09 3.37
CA ILE A 43 -3.89 -10.77 3.84
C ILE A 43 -3.20 -10.44 5.15
N ALA A 44 -2.50 -9.30 5.17
CA ALA A 44 -1.96 -8.70 6.38
C ALA A 44 -2.98 -7.71 6.94
N GLY A 45 -3.56 -8.02 8.09
CA GLY A 45 -4.65 -7.20 8.65
C GLY A 45 -4.71 -7.28 10.17
N GLY A 46 -4.38 -6.17 10.84
CA GLY A 46 -4.36 -6.11 12.30
C GLY A 46 -3.29 -7.02 12.90
N PRO A 47 -3.60 -7.82 13.93
CA PRO A 47 -2.60 -8.61 14.65
C PRO A 47 -2.13 -9.87 13.90
N TYR A 48 -2.63 -10.11 12.69
CA TYR A 48 -2.37 -11.35 11.97
C TYR A 48 -2.07 -11.14 10.48
N VAL A 49 -1.33 -12.10 9.93
CA VAL A 49 -1.34 -12.47 8.52
C VAL A 49 -2.20 -13.72 8.38
N TYR A 50 -3.11 -13.74 7.41
CA TYR A 50 -4.01 -14.88 7.14
C TYR A 50 -3.72 -15.43 5.75
N ALA A 51 -3.83 -16.75 5.61
CA ALA A 51 -4.08 -17.40 4.33
C ALA A 51 -5.54 -17.79 4.26
N VAL A 52 -6.18 -17.43 3.16
CA VAL A 52 -7.61 -17.68 2.90
C VAL A 52 -7.73 -18.42 1.57
N ASN A 53 -8.40 -19.57 1.57
CA ASN A 53 -8.58 -20.37 0.36
C ASN A 53 -9.43 -19.62 -0.68
N LEU A 54 -8.96 -19.48 -1.91
CA LEU A 54 -9.60 -18.71 -2.97
C LEU A 54 -10.94 -19.26 -3.46
N GLN A 55 -11.16 -20.58 -3.33
CA GLN A 55 -12.41 -21.22 -3.77
C GLN A 55 -13.51 -21.07 -2.74
N THR A 56 -13.16 -21.16 -1.45
CA THR A 56 -14.14 -21.28 -0.36
C THR A 56 -14.25 -20.06 0.53
N GLY A 57 -13.23 -19.17 0.53
CA GLY A 57 -13.13 -18.06 1.49
C GLY A 57 -12.80 -18.50 2.92
N ALA A 58 -12.48 -19.79 3.14
CA ALA A 58 -12.14 -20.31 4.45
C ALA A 58 -10.71 -19.98 4.85
N GLU A 59 -10.47 -19.72 6.15
CA GLU A 59 -9.13 -19.58 6.70
C GLU A 59 -8.37 -20.90 6.59
N VAL A 60 -7.16 -20.83 6.03
CA VAL A 60 -6.23 -21.97 5.96
C VAL A 60 -5.30 -21.95 7.17
N TRP A 61 -4.71 -20.80 7.43
CA TRP A 61 -3.86 -20.55 8.59
C TRP A 61 -3.81 -19.05 8.93
N ARG A 62 -3.33 -18.75 10.15
CA ARG A 62 -2.97 -17.40 10.58
C ARG A 62 -1.60 -17.38 11.26
N PHE A 63 -0.89 -16.28 11.11
CA PHE A 63 0.38 -16.01 11.79
C PHE A 63 0.32 -14.64 12.49
N PRO A 64 0.80 -14.52 13.75
CA PRO A 64 1.23 -15.60 14.65
C PRO A 64 0.03 -16.42 15.15
N ALA A 65 0.26 -17.58 15.76
CA ALA A 65 -0.82 -18.44 16.28
C ALA A 65 -1.64 -17.76 17.40
N LYS A 66 -1.04 -16.83 18.13
CA LYS A 66 -1.71 -15.97 19.14
C LYS A 66 -1.41 -14.51 18.84
N ALA A 67 -2.46 -13.68 18.89
CA ALA A 67 -2.33 -12.26 18.67
C ALA A 67 -1.29 -11.64 19.62
N ALA A 68 -0.36 -10.91 19.06
CA ALA A 68 0.48 -9.99 19.80
C ALA A 68 -0.02 -8.59 19.45
N THR A 69 -0.68 -7.92 20.38
CA THR A 69 -1.29 -6.59 20.16
C THR A 69 -0.29 -5.49 19.80
N ALA A 70 1.00 -5.74 20.06
CA ALA A 70 2.10 -4.83 19.73
C ALA A 70 2.68 -5.04 18.31
N THR A 71 2.20 -6.03 17.54
CA THR A 71 2.79 -6.42 16.25
C THR A 71 1.75 -6.46 15.13
N PRO A 72 1.11 -5.30 14.78
CA PRO A 72 0.16 -5.31 13.68
C PRO A 72 0.85 -5.45 12.32
N PHE A 73 0.20 -6.21 11.43
CA PHE A 73 0.61 -6.43 10.06
C PHE A 73 -0.30 -5.65 9.12
N TYR A 74 0.28 -4.79 8.30
CA TYR A 74 -0.46 -4.02 7.29
C TYR A 74 0.29 -3.96 5.95
N ALA A 75 1.61 -4.15 5.95
CA ALA A 75 2.39 -4.18 4.73
C ALA A 75 1.88 -5.28 3.79
N THR A 76 1.77 -4.96 2.50
CA THR A 76 1.33 -5.94 1.49
C THR A 76 2.28 -7.13 1.45
N PRO A 77 1.81 -8.37 1.73
CA PRO A 77 2.63 -9.56 1.61
C PRO A 77 3.08 -9.78 0.17
N LYS A 78 4.23 -10.40 -0.04
CA LYS A 78 4.75 -10.73 -1.39
C LYS A 78 5.34 -12.13 -1.41
N LEU A 79 5.05 -12.87 -2.47
CA LEU A 79 5.61 -14.20 -2.71
C LEU A 79 6.95 -14.09 -3.44
N THR A 80 7.92 -14.87 -2.99
CA THR A 80 9.23 -15.00 -3.65
C THR A 80 9.22 -16.15 -4.67
N PRO A 81 10.13 -16.15 -5.67
CA PRO A 81 10.23 -17.23 -6.64
C PRO A 81 10.58 -18.61 -6.02
N ASP A 82 11.24 -18.63 -4.87
CA ASP A 82 11.56 -19.84 -4.11
C ASP A 82 10.46 -20.29 -3.14
N GLY A 83 9.27 -19.66 -3.21
CA GLY A 83 8.08 -20.11 -2.48
C GLY A 83 8.01 -19.66 -1.03
N GLN A 84 8.47 -18.46 -0.70
CA GLN A 84 8.31 -17.84 0.61
C GLN A 84 7.30 -16.68 0.55
N LEU A 85 6.64 -16.38 1.67
CA LEU A 85 5.77 -15.21 1.82
C LEU A 85 6.47 -14.17 2.70
N ILE A 86 6.83 -13.03 2.11
CA ILE A 86 7.50 -11.95 2.83
C ILE A 86 6.49 -10.91 3.27
N VAL A 87 6.50 -10.55 4.55
CA VAL A 87 5.58 -9.55 5.12
C VAL A 87 6.26 -8.69 6.18
N GLY A 88 6.06 -7.39 6.09
CA GLY A 88 6.53 -6.44 7.08
C GLY A 88 5.52 -6.23 8.21
N SER A 89 6.01 -5.94 9.41
CA SER A 89 5.21 -5.65 10.59
C SER A 89 5.59 -4.31 11.21
N PHE A 90 4.70 -3.77 12.02
CA PHE A 90 4.93 -2.56 12.81
C PHE A 90 5.81 -2.79 14.04
N ASP A 91 6.17 -4.04 14.34
CA ASP A 91 7.20 -4.38 15.33
C ASP A 91 8.64 -4.24 14.80
N HIS A 92 8.80 -3.56 13.67
CA HIS A 92 10.06 -3.29 12.97
C HIS A 92 10.70 -4.52 12.30
N LYS A 93 9.99 -5.65 12.25
CA LYS A 93 10.51 -6.89 11.68
C LYS A 93 9.92 -7.17 10.31
N LEU A 94 10.75 -7.74 9.44
CA LEU A 94 10.32 -8.33 8.19
C LEU A 94 10.35 -9.85 8.36
N TYR A 95 9.23 -10.50 8.13
CA TYR A 95 9.06 -11.94 8.30
C TYR A 95 9.04 -12.65 6.95
N SER A 96 9.66 -13.82 6.90
CA SER A 96 9.44 -14.81 5.87
C SER A 96 8.64 -15.96 6.45
N LEU A 97 7.52 -16.26 5.83
CA LEU A 97 6.63 -17.33 6.21
C LEU A 97 6.55 -18.39 5.12
N ASN A 98 6.30 -19.63 5.50
CA ASN A 98 5.91 -20.68 4.57
C ASN A 98 4.45 -20.44 4.14
N PRO A 99 4.14 -20.25 2.85
CA PRO A 99 2.80 -19.90 2.39
C PRO A 99 1.76 -21.03 2.57
N GLN A 100 2.18 -22.29 2.68
CA GLN A 100 1.28 -23.44 2.88
C GLN A 100 0.88 -23.62 4.35
N SER A 101 1.76 -23.29 5.30
CA SER A 101 1.55 -23.59 6.72
C SER A 101 1.52 -22.36 7.64
N GLY A 102 1.95 -21.18 7.16
CA GLY A 102 2.14 -19.99 7.99
C GLY A 102 3.32 -20.07 8.95
N ALA A 103 4.14 -21.14 8.89
CA ALA A 103 5.31 -21.28 9.73
C ALA A 103 6.37 -20.22 9.36
N GLU A 104 7.01 -19.65 10.37
CA GLU A 104 8.10 -18.69 10.16
C GLU A 104 9.35 -19.42 9.68
N ASN A 105 9.93 -18.96 8.55
CA ASN A 105 11.20 -19.46 8.03
C ASN A 105 12.36 -18.66 8.66
N TRP A 106 12.27 -17.34 8.61
CA TRP A 106 13.24 -16.41 9.18
C TRP A 106 12.60 -15.04 9.42
N ARG A 107 13.31 -14.19 10.17
CA ARG A 107 12.96 -12.78 10.34
C ARG A 107 14.21 -11.90 10.26
N PHE A 108 14.01 -10.68 9.72
CA PHE A 108 15.02 -9.62 9.72
C PHE A 108 14.65 -8.56 10.77
N GLU A 109 15.58 -8.20 11.65
CA GLU A 109 15.33 -7.38 12.86
C GLU A 109 16.22 -6.12 12.94
N GLN A 110 16.90 -5.73 11.84
CA GLN A 110 17.83 -4.60 11.88
C GLN A 110 17.18 -3.25 11.54
N ALA A 111 15.94 -3.24 11.07
CA ALA A 111 15.20 -2.01 10.83
C ALA A 111 14.81 -1.34 12.15
N LYS A 112 14.75 0.01 12.13
CA LYS A 112 14.51 0.80 13.34
C LYS A 112 13.10 1.36 13.44
N ASP A 113 12.28 1.19 12.40
CA ASP A 113 10.90 1.63 12.37
C ASP A 113 10.04 0.59 11.63
N ARG A 114 8.74 0.85 11.58
CA ARG A 114 7.72 -0.03 11.01
C ARG A 114 7.83 -0.18 9.50
N TRP A 115 7.34 -1.32 9.02
CA TRP A 115 7.17 -1.60 7.61
C TRP A 115 5.74 -1.24 7.20
N ILE A 116 5.59 -0.27 6.28
CA ILE A 116 4.30 0.27 5.85
C ILE A 116 3.93 -0.26 4.47
N GLY A 117 4.80 -0.09 3.50
CA GLY A 117 4.65 -0.63 2.15
C GLY A 117 5.02 -2.10 2.04
N GLY A 118 4.64 -2.71 0.93
CA GLY A 118 5.13 -4.03 0.56
C GLY A 118 6.59 -3.99 0.11
N VAL A 119 7.18 -5.16 -0.01
CA VAL A 119 8.53 -5.31 -0.56
C VAL A 119 8.47 -5.44 -2.09
N LEU A 120 9.58 -5.13 -2.76
CA LEU A 120 9.82 -5.54 -4.14
C LEU A 120 10.59 -6.86 -4.12
N ILE A 121 10.08 -7.85 -4.85
CA ILE A 121 10.74 -9.12 -5.08
C ILE A 121 11.28 -9.13 -6.51
N THR A 122 12.56 -9.41 -6.67
CA THR A 122 13.20 -9.69 -7.97
C THR A 122 13.61 -11.15 -8.04
N ASN A 123 14.31 -11.56 -9.10
CA ASN A 123 14.77 -12.95 -9.22
C ASN A 123 15.87 -13.32 -8.21
N ASP A 124 16.54 -12.34 -7.60
CA ASP A 124 17.73 -12.56 -6.78
C ASP A 124 17.77 -11.76 -5.46
N ALA A 125 16.74 -10.96 -5.19
CA ALA A 125 16.73 -10.09 -4.02
C ALA A 125 15.32 -9.67 -3.57
N ILE A 126 15.26 -9.27 -2.30
CA ILE A 126 14.15 -8.57 -1.67
C ILE A 126 14.59 -7.14 -1.42
N TYR A 127 13.90 -6.15 -2.00
CA TYR A 127 14.12 -4.75 -1.68
C TYR A 127 12.98 -4.26 -0.79
N ALA A 128 13.32 -3.87 0.41
CA ALA A 128 12.37 -3.54 1.46
C ALA A 128 12.57 -2.09 1.92
N ALA A 129 11.56 -1.26 1.69
CA ALA A 129 11.54 0.13 2.09
C ALA A 129 10.94 0.29 3.49
N ASN A 130 11.58 1.08 4.36
CA ASN A 130 11.21 1.21 5.75
C ASN A 130 10.96 2.67 6.16
N ALA A 131 10.15 2.87 7.20
CA ALA A 131 9.89 4.19 7.76
C ALA A 131 11.10 4.81 8.49
N ASP A 132 12.16 4.03 8.74
CA ASP A 132 13.46 4.49 9.27
C ASP A 132 14.36 5.16 8.21
N TYR A 133 13.79 5.50 7.04
CA TYR A 133 14.43 6.18 5.92
C TYR A 133 15.38 5.30 5.10
N ASN A 134 15.44 3.99 5.39
CA ASN A 134 16.34 3.09 4.67
C ASN A 134 15.58 2.23 3.64
N LEU A 135 16.25 2.01 2.51
CA LEU A 135 15.96 0.92 1.59
C LEU A 135 16.96 -0.21 1.87
N TYR A 136 16.45 -1.34 2.29
CA TYR A 136 17.22 -2.56 2.52
C TYR A 136 17.20 -3.46 1.30
N ALA A 137 18.31 -4.06 0.95
CA ALA A 137 18.38 -5.17 -0.02
C ALA A 137 18.79 -6.44 0.72
N LEU A 138 17.95 -7.47 0.63
CA LEU A 138 18.14 -8.74 1.31
C LEU A 138 18.19 -9.89 0.29
N THR A 139 18.91 -10.95 0.65
CA THR A 139 18.79 -12.26 -0.01
C THR A 139 17.49 -12.95 0.40
N PHE A 140 17.11 -14.03 -0.25
CA PHE A 140 15.95 -14.84 0.15
C PHE A 140 16.16 -15.61 1.47
N THR A 141 17.37 -15.59 2.03
CA THR A 141 17.66 -16.10 3.38
C THR A 141 17.57 -15.02 4.48
N GLY A 142 17.14 -13.81 4.13
CA GLY A 142 16.99 -12.69 5.09
C GLY A 142 18.29 -11.99 5.48
N THR A 143 19.38 -12.24 4.77
CA THR A 143 20.68 -11.58 5.01
C THR A 143 20.84 -10.33 4.15
N ILE A 144 21.53 -9.31 4.65
CA ILE A 144 21.79 -8.07 3.88
C ILE A 144 22.63 -8.41 2.64
N LYS A 145 22.17 -7.91 1.47
CA LYS A 145 22.83 -8.08 0.18
C LYS A 145 23.85 -6.97 -0.11
N TRP A 146 23.51 -5.72 0.20
CA TRP A 146 24.40 -4.59 0.02
C TRP A 146 25.36 -4.43 1.19
N VAL A 147 26.45 -3.67 1.00
CA VAL A 147 27.41 -3.37 2.08
C VAL A 147 26.73 -2.64 3.25
N SER A 148 25.77 -1.76 2.92
CA SER A 148 24.89 -1.07 3.88
C SER A 148 23.55 -0.77 3.22
N PRO A 149 22.47 -0.58 3.99
CA PRO A 149 21.22 -0.06 3.44
C PRO A 149 21.45 1.32 2.80
N PHE A 150 20.65 1.63 1.76
CA PHE A 150 20.63 2.99 1.21
C PHE A 150 19.79 3.89 2.12
N GLN A 151 20.39 4.99 2.59
CA GLN A 151 19.70 5.97 3.42
C GLN A 151 19.13 7.10 2.56
N ALA A 152 17.81 7.27 2.60
CA ALA A 152 17.08 8.36 1.98
C ALA A 152 16.93 9.56 2.95
N ASP A 153 16.32 10.64 2.46
CA ASP A 153 16.09 11.87 3.23
C ASP A 153 14.95 11.77 4.24
N GLN A 154 13.94 10.94 3.96
CA GLN A 154 12.73 10.78 4.75
C GLN A 154 12.14 9.37 4.62
N ALA A 155 11.10 9.09 5.42
CA ALA A 155 10.38 7.82 5.44
C ALA A 155 9.90 7.39 4.05
N ILE A 156 10.04 6.10 3.76
CA ILE A 156 9.62 5.47 2.52
C ILE A 156 8.37 4.62 2.83
N TRP A 157 7.21 5.04 2.30
CA TRP A 157 5.93 4.37 2.58
C TRP A 157 5.46 3.48 1.44
N GLY A 158 5.75 3.85 0.19
CA GLY A 158 5.42 3.04 -0.98
C GLY A 158 6.37 1.86 -1.15
N SER A 159 5.91 0.82 -1.82
CA SER A 159 6.79 -0.26 -2.26
C SER A 159 7.73 0.24 -3.34
N PRO A 160 9.00 -0.20 -3.37
CA PRO A 160 9.88 0.10 -4.50
C PRO A 160 9.47 -0.67 -5.77
N VAL A 161 9.93 -0.18 -6.93
CA VAL A 161 9.85 -0.90 -8.22
C VAL A 161 11.22 -0.95 -8.88
N SER A 162 11.44 -1.85 -9.84
CA SER A 162 12.73 -1.99 -10.51
C SER A 162 12.60 -2.31 -11.99
N ASP A 163 13.52 -1.79 -12.79
CA ASP A 163 13.73 -2.14 -14.19
C ASP A 163 14.81 -3.26 -14.38
N GLY A 164 15.27 -3.83 -13.25
CA GLY A 164 16.37 -4.81 -13.20
C GLY A 164 17.75 -4.18 -13.03
N THR A 165 17.94 -2.91 -13.35
CA THR A 165 19.20 -2.16 -13.20
C THR A 165 19.17 -1.28 -11.95
N ASN A 166 18.09 -0.55 -11.78
CA ASN A 166 17.86 0.33 -10.63
C ASN A 166 16.59 -0.05 -9.89
N VAL A 167 16.55 0.32 -8.63
CA VAL A 167 15.38 0.31 -7.76
C VAL A 167 14.90 1.75 -7.59
N TYR A 168 13.61 1.99 -7.83
CA TYR A 168 12.99 3.30 -7.78
C TYR A 168 11.98 3.37 -6.64
N PHE A 169 11.99 4.45 -5.88
CA PHE A 169 11.05 4.70 -4.79
C PHE A 169 10.91 6.20 -4.50
N GLY A 170 9.80 6.56 -3.87
CA GLY A 170 9.54 7.92 -3.42
C GLY A 170 9.58 8.04 -1.89
N THR A 171 9.82 9.26 -1.40
CA THR A 171 9.83 9.57 0.04
C THR A 171 8.81 10.64 0.42
N LEU A 172 8.49 10.72 1.71
CA LEU A 172 7.68 11.81 2.25
C LEU A 172 8.39 13.18 2.12
N GLY A 173 9.72 13.18 1.95
CA GLY A 173 10.57 14.36 1.73
C GLY A 173 10.48 14.94 0.33
N ARG A 174 9.56 14.48 -0.51
CA ARG A 174 9.37 14.94 -1.89
C ARG A 174 10.51 14.59 -2.84
N HIS A 175 11.19 13.48 -2.59
CA HIS A 175 12.25 12.98 -3.46
C HIS A 175 11.87 11.64 -4.07
N VAL A 176 12.26 11.46 -5.31
CA VAL A 176 12.29 10.18 -6.01
C VAL A 176 13.74 9.78 -6.19
N TYR A 177 14.05 8.57 -5.82
CA TYR A 177 15.39 8.01 -5.89
C TYR A 177 15.44 6.88 -6.93
N ALA A 178 16.55 6.82 -7.66
CA ALA A 178 17.02 5.64 -8.36
C ALA A 178 18.31 5.16 -7.70
N VAL A 179 18.32 3.93 -7.28
CA VAL A 179 19.45 3.29 -6.61
C VAL A 179 19.84 2.06 -7.39
N ASN A 180 21.10 1.88 -7.69
CA ASN A 180 21.58 0.71 -8.42
C ASN A 180 21.25 -0.58 -7.65
N ALA A 181 20.55 -1.51 -8.31
CA ALA A 181 20.02 -2.72 -7.69
C ALA A 181 21.10 -3.67 -7.14
N GLN A 182 22.29 -3.69 -7.75
CA GLN A 182 23.37 -4.59 -7.33
C GLN A 182 24.23 -4.00 -6.22
N THR A 183 24.45 -2.68 -6.24
CA THR A 183 25.44 -2.04 -5.36
C THR A 183 24.85 -1.18 -4.25
N GLY A 184 23.58 -0.81 -4.33
CA GLY A 184 22.94 0.12 -3.40
C GLY A 184 23.40 1.57 -3.56
N LYS A 185 24.15 1.91 -4.60
CA LYS A 185 24.63 3.28 -4.82
C LYS A 185 23.58 4.13 -5.51
N LEU A 186 23.51 5.41 -5.13
CA LEU A 186 22.65 6.40 -5.78
C LEU A 186 23.00 6.51 -7.28
N THR A 187 21.99 6.39 -8.13
CA THR A 187 22.09 6.67 -9.56
C THR A 187 21.64 8.12 -9.83
N TRP A 188 20.46 8.49 -9.36
CA TRP A 188 19.97 9.85 -9.41
C TRP A 188 18.91 10.09 -8.31
N VAL A 189 18.68 11.36 -8.01
CA VAL A 189 17.58 11.82 -7.14
C VAL A 189 16.90 13.01 -7.80
N GLN A 190 15.57 13.04 -7.75
CA GLN A 190 14.73 14.12 -8.31
C GLN A 190 13.78 14.64 -7.24
N THR A 191 13.72 15.97 -7.09
CA THR A 191 12.75 16.66 -6.23
C THR A 191 11.43 16.88 -6.99
N VAL A 192 10.30 16.68 -6.31
CA VAL A 192 8.95 16.83 -6.88
C VAL A 192 8.03 17.66 -5.97
N ASP A 193 6.83 18.00 -6.48
CA ASP A 193 5.86 18.87 -5.80
C ASP A 193 4.95 18.07 -4.86
N GLY A 194 5.47 17.64 -3.72
CA GLY A 194 4.72 16.93 -2.69
C GLY A 194 5.31 15.57 -2.32
N GLY A 195 5.03 15.11 -1.09
CA GLY A 195 5.46 13.81 -0.59
C GLY A 195 4.85 12.66 -1.42
N ILE A 196 5.57 11.55 -1.50
CA ILE A 196 5.15 10.36 -2.25
C ILE A 196 4.83 9.27 -1.22
N LEU A 197 3.59 8.79 -1.25
CA LEU A 197 3.08 7.78 -0.32
C LEU A 197 2.85 6.44 -1.02
N GLY A 198 2.47 6.50 -2.30
CA GLY A 198 2.13 5.32 -3.10
C GLY A 198 3.33 4.67 -3.79
N THR A 199 3.10 3.47 -4.26
CA THR A 199 4.07 2.70 -5.07
C THR A 199 4.14 3.30 -6.47
N PRO A 200 5.32 3.63 -7.03
CA PRO A 200 5.46 4.03 -8.41
C PRO A 200 5.03 2.94 -9.40
N VAL A 201 4.74 3.30 -10.64
CA VAL A 201 4.57 2.33 -11.72
C VAL A 201 5.54 2.61 -12.86
N LEU A 202 6.21 1.56 -13.34
CA LEU A 202 7.02 1.63 -14.55
C LEU A 202 6.09 1.57 -15.75
N GLY A 203 6.23 2.56 -16.62
CA GLY A 203 5.54 2.58 -17.90
C GLY A 203 6.44 2.08 -19.04
N THR A 204 5.88 2.07 -20.23
CA THR A 204 6.63 1.88 -21.46
C THR A 204 7.56 3.08 -21.72
N ASN A 205 8.50 2.98 -22.64
CA ASN A 205 9.40 4.08 -23.05
C ASN A 205 10.29 4.66 -21.92
N ASN A 206 10.73 3.85 -20.96
CA ASN A 206 11.61 4.27 -19.88
C ASN A 206 11.01 5.40 -19.01
N THR A 207 9.74 5.31 -18.71
CA THR A 207 9.02 6.29 -17.88
C THR A 207 8.65 5.69 -16.53
N LEU A 208 8.79 6.47 -15.46
CA LEU A 208 8.34 6.17 -14.11
C LEU A 208 7.23 7.15 -13.74
N TYR A 209 6.06 6.62 -13.34
CA TYR A 209 4.91 7.42 -12.91
C TYR A 209 4.68 7.27 -11.41
N PHE A 210 4.28 8.35 -10.76
CA PHE A 210 3.84 8.34 -9.36
C PHE A 210 2.94 9.53 -9.05
N GLY A 211 2.04 9.32 -8.09
CA GLY A 211 1.20 10.37 -7.54
C GLY A 211 1.87 11.06 -6.35
N THR A 212 1.58 12.33 -6.15
CA THR A 212 2.10 13.10 -5.01
C THR A 212 0.97 13.57 -4.09
N TYR A 213 1.29 13.78 -2.83
CA TYR A 213 0.39 14.42 -1.86
C TYR A 213 0.09 15.88 -2.22
N GLY A 214 0.83 16.46 -3.16
CA GLY A 214 0.56 17.76 -3.78
C GLY A 214 -0.54 17.73 -4.83
N GLY A 215 -1.15 16.57 -5.13
CA GLY A 215 -2.19 16.45 -6.15
C GLY A 215 -1.64 16.52 -7.58
N VAL A 216 -0.48 15.95 -7.81
CA VAL A 216 0.15 15.91 -9.13
C VAL A 216 0.57 14.47 -9.46
N LEU A 217 0.16 13.97 -10.62
CA LEU A 217 0.76 12.81 -11.26
C LEU A 217 2.01 13.28 -12.01
N VAL A 218 3.15 12.67 -11.71
CA VAL A 218 4.44 13.03 -12.30
C VAL A 218 4.97 11.85 -13.11
N ALA A 219 5.49 12.14 -14.31
CA ALA A 219 6.22 11.22 -15.15
C ALA A 219 7.71 11.61 -15.19
N LEU A 220 8.61 10.67 -14.89
CA LEU A 220 10.06 10.84 -14.95
C LEU A 220 10.69 9.92 -15.99
N ASN A 221 11.76 10.39 -16.59
CA ASN A 221 12.68 9.53 -17.34
C ASN A 221 13.51 8.68 -16.35
N ILE A 222 13.42 7.37 -16.44
CA ILE A 222 14.13 6.47 -15.52
C ILE A 222 15.66 6.52 -15.63
N ARG A 223 16.21 7.02 -16.76
CA ARG A 223 17.67 7.04 -17.00
C ARG A 223 18.36 8.16 -16.23
N ASN A 224 17.70 9.32 -16.09
CA ASN A 224 18.32 10.52 -15.53
C ASN A 224 17.48 11.26 -14.50
N GLY A 225 16.23 10.79 -14.24
CA GLY A 225 15.31 11.40 -13.29
C GLY A 225 14.64 12.70 -13.77
N GLU A 226 14.82 13.12 -15.02
CA GLU A 226 14.20 14.34 -15.55
C GLU A 226 12.67 14.20 -15.60
N ILE A 227 11.97 15.27 -15.22
CA ILE A 227 10.51 15.34 -15.29
C ILE A 227 10.11 15.49 -16.76
N ILE A 228 9.35 14.51 -17.27
CA ILE A 228 8.83 14.52 -18.63
C ILE A 228 7.46 15.21 -18.69
N GLN A 229 6.60 14.93 -17.69
CA GLN A 229 5.21 15.38 -17.68
C GLN A 229 4.70 15.55 -16.25
N LYS A 230 3.79 16.51 -16.08
CA LYS A 230 3.05 16.71 -14.83
C LYS A 230 1.58 16.91 -15.18
N GLU A 231 0.70 16.18 -14.48
CA GLU A 231 -0.75 16.29 -14.60
C GLU A 231 -1.36 16.62 -13.23
N SER A 232 -2.14 17.69 -13.17
CA SER A 232 -2.77 18.10 -11.92
C SER A 232 -4.09 17.39 -11.70
N THR A 233 -4.34 16.99 -10.45
CA THR A 233 -5.61 16.45 -9.98
C THR A 233 -6.33 17.47 -9.09
N SER A 234 -7.59 17.22 -8.74
CA SER A 234 -8.40 18.15 -7.93
C SER A 234 -8.07 18.11 -6.45
N SER A 235 -7.32 17.07 -6.00
CA SER A 235 -6.91 16.86 -4.62
C SER A 235 -5.66 15.99 -4.57
N TRP A 236 -5.14 15.77 -3.36
CA TRP A 236 -3.97 14.92 -3.14
C TRP A 236 -4.20 13.46 -3.57
N ILE A 237 -3.11 12.84 -4.07
CA ILE A 237 -3.05 11.46 -4.49
C ILE A 237 -2.34 10.67 -3.37
N TRP A 238 -3.03 9.66 -2.84
CA TRP A 238 -2.49 8.79 -1.79
C TRP A 238 -1.79 7.58 -2.36
N SER A 239 -2.39 6.97 -3.36
CA SER A 239 -1.95 5.69 -3.93
C SER A 239 -0.92 5.83 -5.03
N GLY A 240 -0.36 4.69 -5.43
CA GLY A 240 0.35 4.58 -6.70
C GLY A 240 -0.61 4.60 -7.89
N PRO A 241 -0.16 5.06 -9.06
CA PRO A 241 -0.90 4.91 -10.30
C PRO A 241 -0.90 3.46 -10.79
N ALA A 242 -1.81 3.15 -11.74
CA ALA A 242 -1.75 1.94 -12.57
C ALA A 242 -1.71 2.35 -14.05
N GLN A 243 -1.37 1.42 -14.95
CA GLN A 243 -1.31 1.72 -16.39
C GLN A 243 -1.68 0.49 -17.24
N ASP A 244 -2.16 0.71 -18.46
CA ASP A 244 -2.51 -0.33 -19.45
C ASP A 244 -1.68 -0.29 -20.74
N GLY A 245 -0.65 0.56 -20.77
CA GLY A 245 0.16 0.83 -21.98
C GLY A 245 -0.39 1.98 -22.84
N ILE A 246 -1.60 2.44 -22.59
CA ILE A 246 -2.28 3.55 -23.30
C ILE A 246 -2.46 4.74 -22.35
N ASN A 247 -2.97 4.47 -21.16
CA ASN A 247 -3.23 5.46 -20.13
C ASN A 247 -2.55 5.11 -18.80
N VAL A 248 -2.31 6.16 -18.03
CA VAL A 248 -1.98 6.07 -16.60
C VAL A 248 -3.21 6.48 -15.80
N TYR A 249 -3.61 5.65 -14.86
CA TYR A 249 -4.80 5.81 -14.04
C TYR A 249 -4.45 6.18 -12.61
N VAL A 250 -5.18 7.14 -12.04
CA VAL A 250 -4.98 7.56 -10.66
C VAL A 250 -6.29 8.10 -10.07
N GLY A 251 -6.48 7.88 -8.77
CA GLY A 251 -7.58 8.44 -8.02
C GLY A 251 -7.11 9.48 -7.01
N ASP A 252 -7.96 10.46 -6.71
CA ASP A 252 -7.67 11.48 -5.71
C ASP A 252 -8.59 11.39 -4.46
N ALA A 253 -8.28 12.19 -3.45
CA ALA A 253 -9.01 12.19 -2.19
C ALA A 253 -10.44 12.76 -2.28
N LYS A 254 -10.79 13.42 -3.36
CA LYS A 254 -12.17 13.86 -3.61
C LYS A 254 -12.98 12.84 -4.39
N GLY A 255 -12.41 11.67 -4.66
CA GLY A 255 -13.07 10.60 -5.41
C GLY A 255 -13.09 10.83 -6.92
N MET A 256 -12.31 11.78 -7.41
CA MET A 256 -12.13 11.92 -8.85
C MET A 256 -11.10 10.90 -9.32
N PHE A 257 -11.50 10.12 -10.31
CA PHE A 257 -10.66 9.14 -11.00
C PHE A 257 -10.24 9.70 -12.35
N TYR A 258 -8.97 9.56 -12.69
CA TYR A 258 -8.35 10.15 -13.88
C TYR A 258 -7.71 9.06 -14.74
N ALA A 259 -7.77 9.26 -16.04
CA ALA A 259 -6.95 8.57 -17.03
C ALA A 259 -6.18 9.61 -17.83
N PHE A 260 -4.88 9.58 -17.74
CA PHE A 260 -3.98 10.44 -18.49
C PHE A 260 -3.28 9.62 -19.57
N PRO A 261 -3.35 10.04 -20.85
CA PRO A 261 -2.73 9.28 -21.91
C PRO A 261 -1.21 9.31 -21.81
N ILE A 262 -0.59 8.15 -22.11
CA ILE A 262 0.89 8.01 -22.14
C ILE A 262 1.48 8.77 -23.34
N THR A 263 0.70 8.94 -24.40
CA THR A 263 1.12 9.64 -25.63
C THR A 263 0.43 11.00 -25.74
N ALA A 264 1.11 11.98 -26.34
CA ALA A 264 0.59 13.33 -26.51
C ALA A 264 -0.67 13.42 -27.41
N THR A 265 -1.00 12.38 -28.16
CA THR A 265 -2.17 12.33 -29.06
C THR A 265 -3.42 11.78 -28.39
N GLY A 266 -3.30 11.18 -27.21
CA GLY A 266 -4.43 10.65 -26.45
C GLY A 266 -5.27 11.77 -25.82
N GLN A 267 -6.53 11.46 -25.52
CA GLN A 267 -7.42 12.39 -24.79
C GLN A 267 -7.57 11.91 -23.35
N PRO A 268 -7.29 12.78 -22.36
CA PRO A 268 -7.56 12.45 -20.96
C PRO A 268 -9.07 12.38 -20.69
N TRP A 269 -9.45 11.53 -19.74
CA TRP A 269 -10.83 11.50 -19.24
C TRP A 269 -10.86 11.42 -17.73
N THR A 270 -11.98 11.78 -17.15
CA THR A 270 -12.19 11.73 -15.70
C THR A 270 -13.57 11.13 -15.39
N GLN A 271 -13.67 10.49 -14.21
CA GLN A 271 -14.91 9.93 -13.68
C GLN A 271 -15.03 10.28 -12.20
N GLN A 272 -16.15 10.93 -11.80
CA GLN A 272 -16.44 11.15 -10.39
C GLN A 272 -16.97 9.86 -9.78
N LEU A 273 -16.29 9.35 -8.75
CA LEU A 273 -16.73 8.22 -7.93
C LEU A 273 -17.18 8.71 -6.55
N THR A 274 -18.00 7.92 -5.86
CA THR A 274 -18.46 8.26 -4.51
C THR A 274 -17.44 7.78 -3.48
N GLY A 275 -16.89 8.70 -2.69
CA GLY A 275 -15.93 8.44 -1.61
C GLY A 275 -14.47 8.62 -2.05
N THR A 276 -13.60 8.79 -1.07
CA THR A 276 -12.14 8.96 -1.26
C THR A 276 -11.53 7.73 -1.93
N ILE A 277 -10.64 7.94 -2.90
CA ILE A 277 -9.83 6.88 -3.49
C ILE A 277 -8.47 6.87 -2.82
N VAL A 278 -8.18 5.80 -2.07
CA VAL A 278 -6.93 5.64 -1.31
C VAL A 278 -6.05 4.54 -1.91
N GLY A 279 -6.64 3.44 -2.37
CA GLY A 279 -5.94 2.33 -3.01
C GLY A 279 -5.60 2.60 -4.47
N SER A 280 -4.54 1.99 -4.97
CA SER A 280 -4.21 2.00 -6.40
C SER A 280 -5.29 1.29 -7.21
N PRO A 281 -5.61 1.75 -8.42
CA PRO A 281 -6.50 1.02 -9.31
C PRO A 281 -5.91 -0.35 -9.69
N LEU A 282 -6.77 -1.35 -9.87
CA LEU A 282 -6.40 -2.59 -10.52
C LEU A 282 -6.77 -2.49 -12.00
N VAL A 283 -5.81 -2.72 -12.87
CA VAL A 283 -6.04 -2.84 -14.33
C VAL A 283 -5.89 -4.32 -14.69
N SER A 284 -6.95 -4.90 -15.26
CA SER A 284 -7.00 -6.30 -15.70
C SER A 284 -7.63 -6.40 -17.08
N GLY A 285 -6.79 -6.52 -18.10
CA GLY A 285 -7.23 -6.41 -19.49
C GLY A 285 -7.87 -5.06 -19.78
N SER A 286 -9.11 -5.06 -20.26
CA SER A 286 -9.91 -3.85 -20.52
C SER A 286 -10.72 -3.37 -19.30
N THR A 287 -10.62 -4.05 -18.14
CA THR A 287 -11.38 -3.71 -16.94
C THR A 287 -10.49 -2.99 -15.94
N ILE A 288 -11.01 -1.90 -15.40
CA ILE A 288 -10.41 -1.15 -14.30
C ILE A 288 -11.29 -1.35 -13.07
N VAL A 289 -10.65 -1.67 -11.92
CA VAL A 289 -11.35 -1.82 -10.65
C VAL A 289 -10.79 -0.81 -9.65
N VAL A 290 -11.70 -0.04 -9.04
CA VAL A 290 -11.35 1.01 -8.06
C VAL A 290 -12.17 0.83 -6.79
N GLY A 291 -11.50 0.76 -5.64
CA GLY A 291 -12.14 0.77 -4.32
C GLY A 291 -12.20 2.18 -3.73
N THR A 292 -13.27 2.50 -3.00
CA THR A 292 -13.41 3.79 -2.31
C THR A 292 -13.72 3.64 -0.83
N GLU A 293 -13.39 4.64 -0.03
CA GLU A 293 -13.70 4.66 1.42
C GLU A 293 -15.20 4.57 1.75
N SER A 294 -16.07 4.85 0.79
CA SER A 294 -17.52 4.67 0.98
C SER A 294 -17.97 3.21 0.90
N GLY A 295 -17.05 2.27 0.70
CA GLY A 295 -17.37 0.84 0.57
C GLY A 295 -17.90 0.45 -0.80
N ASN A 296 -17.57 1.20 -1.84
CA ASN A 296 -17.92 0.85 -3.22
C ASN A 296 -16.68 0.34 -3.98
N VAL A 297 -16.88 -0.75 -4.70
CA VAL A 297 -15.94 -1.27 -5.70
C VAL A 297 -16.52 -0.94 -7.06
N TYR A 298 -15.83 -0.11 -7.81
CA TYR A 298 -16.26 0.27 -9.17
C TYR A 298 -15.55 -0.61 -10.19
N PHE A 299 -16.34 -1.19 -11.10
CA PHE A 299 -15.87 -1.85 -12.29
C PHE A 299 -16.20 -0.96 -13.49
N MET A 300 -15.21 -0.63 -14.29
CA MET A 300 -15.38 0.21 -15.49
C MET A 300 -14.47 -0.27 -16.61
N ASP A 301 -14.76 0.11 -17.83
CA ASP A 301 -13.86 -0.11 -18.95
C ASP A 301 -12.74 0.94 -19.00
N ASN A 302 -11.75 0.73 -19.86
CA ASN A 302 -10.59 1.63 -19.99
C ASN A 302 -10.92 2.97 -20.67
N THR A 303 -12.17 3.18 -21.08
CA THR A 303 -12.69 4.48 -21.56
C THR A 303 -13.38 5.28 -20.45
N GLY A 304 -13.48 4.72 -19.25
CA GLY A 304 -14.19 5.31 -18.11
C GLY A 304 -15.71 5.16 -18.19
N GLN A 305 -16.22 4.45 -19.19
CA GLN A 305 -17.65 4.18 -19.33
C GLN A 305 -18.06 2.94 -18.54
N ASN A 306 -19.37 2.75 -18.43
CA ASN A 306 -19.96 1.59 -17.76
C ASN A 306 -19.50 1.41 -16.31
N ALA A 307 -19.16 2.50 -15.59
CA ALA A 307 -18.78 2.44 -14.19
C ALA A 307 -19.93 1.88 -13.34
N ARG A 308 -19.75 0.67 -12.82
CA ARG A 308 -20.75 -0.04 -12.01
C ARG A 308 -20.23 -0.16 -10.58
N PRO A 309 -20.89 0.48 -9.59
CA PRO A 309 -20.56 0.29 -8.19
C PRO A 309 -21.14 -1.02 -7.66
N VAL A 310 -20.31 -1.72 -6.88
CA VAL A 310 -20.73 -2.84 -6.05
C VAL A 310 -20.43 -2.44 -4.60
N SER A 311 -21.47 -2.36 -3.77
CA SER A 311 -21.30 -2.00 -2.36
C SER A 311 -20.87 -3.21 -1.52
N VAL A 312 -19.85 -3.02 -0.69
CA VAL A 312 -19.39 -3.99 0.30
C VAL A 312 -19.49 -3.38 1.70
N SER A 313 -19.66 -4.24 2.72
CA SER A 313 -19.81 -3.79 4.11
C SER A 313 -18.46 -3.46 4.73
N GLY A 314 -18.00 -2.22 4.60
CA GLY A 314 -16.73 -1.75 5.14
C GLY A 314 -16.09 -0.68 4.27
N LYS A 315 -15.00 -0.08 4.72
CA LYS A 315 -14.22 0.90 3.97
C LYS A 315 -13.12 0.21 3.16
N ILE A 316 -12.86 0.72 1.96
CA ILE A 316 -11.78 0.21 1.10
C ILE A 316 -10.67 1.24 1.05
N HIS A 317 -9.51 0.88 1.58
CA HIS A 317 -8.29 1.70 1.52
C HIS A 317 -7.17 0.97 0.76
N ALA A 318 -7.23 -0.37 0.74
CA ALA A 318 -6.27 -1.20 0.03
C ALA A 318 -6.56 -1.22 -1.48
N SER A 319 -5.53 -1.46 -2.26
CA SER A 319 -5.67 -1.72 -3.70
C SER A 319 -6.37 -3.06 -3.92
N PRO A 320 -7.37 -3.14 -4.82
CA PRO A 320 -7.92 -4.41 -5.26
C PRO A 320 -6.84 -5.28 -5.94
N VAL A 321 -6.94 -6.60 -5.80
CA VAL A 321 -5.97 -7.56 -6.34
C VAL A 321 -6.67 -8.60 -7.18
N ALA A 322 -6.14 -8.89 -8.37
CA ALA A 322 -6.62 -9.99 -9.21
C ALA A 322 -6.09 -11.34 -8.69
N ALA A 323 -6.98 -12.34 -8.60
CA ALA A 323 -6.65 -13.72 -8.25
C ALA A 323 -7.43 -14.68 -9.15
N GLY A 324 -6.84 -15.10 -10.27
CA GLY A 324 -7.52 -15.85 -11.31
C GLY A 324 -8.71 -15.07 -11.89
N THR A 325 -9.92 -15.58 -11.72
CA THR A 325 -11.16 -14.90 -12.15
C THR A 325 -11.76 -13.99 -11.08
N LEU A 326 -11.13 -13.92 -9.90
CA LEU A 326 -11.62 -13.14 -8.77
C LEU A 326 -10.90 -11.79 -8.69
N VAL A 327 -11.61 -10.82 -8.11
CA VAL A 327 -11.09 -9.55 -7.60
C VAL A 327 -11.20 -9.60 -6.08
N LEU A 328 -10.07 -9.48 -5.41
CA LEU A 328 -9.98 -9.47 -3.95
C LEU A 328 -9.95 -8.03 -3.45
N VAL A 329 -10.74 -7.74 -2.42
CA VAL A 329 -10.85 -6.42 -1.80
C VAL A 329 -10.75 -6.55 -0.29
N ALA A 330 -9.74 -5.94 0.31
CA ALA A 330 -9.61 -5.87 1.76
C ALA A 330 -10.42 -4.71 2.34
N LEU A 331 -11.03 -4.97 3.49
CA LEU A 331 -11.94 -4.04 4.15
C LEU A 331 -11.44 -3.63 5.52
N THR A 332 -11.88 -2.46 5.95
CA THR A 332 -11.71 -1.97 7.32
C THR A 332 -13.05 -1.47 7.87
N GLY A 333 -13.21 -1.50 9.18
CA GLY A 333 -14.39 -0.95 9.85
C GLY A 333 -15.67 -1.76 9.74
N GLY A 334 -15.59 -3.02 9.27
CA GLY A 334 -16.69 -3.98 9.23
C GLY A 334 -16.29 -5.32 9.86
N ASP A 335 -17.16 -6.32 9.78
CA ASP A 335 -16.85 -7.68 10.24
C ASP A 335 -15.97 -8.44 9.24
N ASN A 336 -16.17 -8.20 7.95
CA ASN A 336 -15.39 -8.83 6.90
C ASN A 336 -14.02 -8.14 6.75
N LEU A 337 -12.97 -8.93 6.69
CA LEU A 337 -11.61 -8.45 6.39
C LEU A 337 -11.30 -8.54 4.89
N LEU A 338 -11.86 -9.51 4.19
CA LEU A 338 -11.63 -9.75 2.77
C LEU A 338 -12.92 -10.15 2.08
N VAL A 339 -13.15 -9.62 0.89
CA VAL A 339 -14.26 -9.98 0.00
C VAL A 339 -13.71 -10.36 -1.37
N ALA A 340 -14.21 -11.44 -1.94
CA ALA A 340 -13.93 -11.85 -3.31
C ALA A 340 -15.13 -11.57 -4.20
N LEU A 341 -14.91 -10.89 -5.30
CA LEU A 341 -15.90 -10.63 -6.34
C LEU A 341 -15.46 -11.32 -7.64
N ASP A 342 -16.40 -11.67 -8.51
CA ASP A 342 -16.08 -12.05 -9.88
C ASP A 342 -15.99 -10.81 -10.78
N GLN A 343 -15.64 -11.01 -12.04
CA GLN A 343 -15.50 -9.94 -13.03
C GLN A 343 -16.82 -9.20 -13.34
N SER A 344 -17.98 -9.79 -12.99
CA SER A 344 -19.27 -9.12 -13.08
C SER A 344 -19.59 -8.25 -11.86
N GLY A 345 -18.76 -8.31 -10.80
CA GLY A 345 -18.97 -7.66 -9.52
C GLY A 345 -19.82 -8.47 -8.54
N ALA A 346 -20.17 -9.72 -8.84
CA ALA A 346 -20.91 -10.56 -7.91
C ALA A 346 -19.99 -11.08 -6.79
N ILE A 347 -20.42 -10.92 -5.53
CA ILE A 347 -19.69 -11.42 -4.36
C ILE A 347 -19.76 -12.97 -4.37
N LYS A 348 -18.61 -13.60 -4.36
CA LYS A 348 -18.45 -15.07 -4.33
C LYS A 348 -18.36 -15.58 -2.90
N TRP A 349 -17.57 -14.88 -2.10
CA TRP A 349 -17.40 -15.18 -0.66
C TRP A 349 -16.87 -13.96 0.09
N SER A 350 -16.97 -14.01 1.41
CA SER A 350 -16.37 -13.03 2.33
C SER A 350 -15.66 -13.78 3.45
N PHE A 351 -14.53 -13.25 3.88
CA PHE A 351 -13.77 -13.77 5.01
C PHE A 351 -13.93 -12.84 6.22
N THR A 352 -14.45 -13.41 7.31
CA THR A 352 -14.54 -12.78 8.62
C THR A 352 -13.59 -13.50 9.58
N PRO A 353 -12.54 -12.85 10.10
CA PRO A 353 -11.66 -13.47 11.08
C PRO A 353 -12.40 -13.88 12.35
N VAL A 354 -12.13 -15.09 12.83
CA VAL A 354 -12.64 -15.54 14.14
C VAL A 354 -11.90 -14.73 15.22
N LYS A 355 -12.68 -14.10 16.11
CA LYS A 355 -12.20 -13.26 17.22
C LYS A 355 -11.51 -14.09 18.30
#